data_82a03b432156fb5225b13b5059fe4af3
#
_entry.id   82a03b432156fb5225b13b5059fe4af3
#
_cell.length_a   1.000
_cell.length_b   1.000
_cell.length_c   1.000
_cell.angle_alpha   90.00
_cell.angle_beta   90.00
_cell.angle_gamma   90.00
#
_symmetry.space_group_name_H-M   'P 1'
#
loop_
_entity.id
_entity.type
_entity.pdbx_description
1 polymer ?
#
loop_
_entity_poly.entity_id
_entity_poly.type
_entity_poly.pdbx_seq_one_letter_code
_entity_poly.pdbx_strand_id
1 'polypeptide(L)'
;MNLIKLPTLFFSIILLFQFFGCEAKTDAKINSNQLKYLQSEAHAKNDPPYSQAVQVGDMIYLSGVIGRKPGEPNLVPGGIKAETRQAMENVKNLLQTYGSSLDKVVKCMCMLGDISDYAEMNVEYKKFFPESRPARSTFGVALPLNAKIEIECMAMLD
;
A
#
# COMPACT_ATOMS: atom_id res chain seq x y z
N MET A 1 -2.52 -91.09 -14.12
CA MET A 1 -1.63 -90.21 -13.39
C MET A 1 -1.70 -88.86 -14.11
N ASN A 2 -2.70 -88.07 -13.73
CA ASN A 2 -3.10 -86.82 -14.44
C ASN A 2 -2.39 -85.63 -13.79
N LEU A 3 -1.53 -84.94 -14.55
CA LEU A 3 -0.92 -83.67 -14.15
C LEU A 3 -1.93 -82.55 -14.42
N ILE A 4 -2.30 -81.86 -13.36
CA ILE A 4 -3.15 -80.66 -13.42
C ILE A 4 -2.25 -79.48 -13.72
N LYS A 5 -2.47 -78.83 -14.87
CA LYS A 5 -1.79 -77.55 -15.23
C LYS A 5 -2.53 -76.41 -14.57
N LEU A 6 -1.81 -75.67 -13.73
CA LEU A 6 -2.25 -74.38 -13.11
C LEU A 6 -2.07 -73.26 -14.11
N PRO A 7 -3.07 -72.39 -14.34
CA PRO A 7 -2.86 -71.20 -15.19
C PRO A 7 -2.24 -70.05 -14.37
N THR A 8 -1.17 -69.50 -14.88
CA THR A 8 -0.51 -68.28 -14.39
C THR A 8 -1.39 -67.08 -14.65
N LEU A 9 -1.91 -66.50 -13.54
CA LEU A 9 -2.66 -65.27 -13.59
C LEU A 9 -1.64 -64.09 -13.62
N PHE A 10 -1.51 -63.42 -14.78
CA PHE A 10 -0.77 -62.17 -14.92
C PHE A 10 -1.62 -61.04 -14.30
N PHE A 11 -1.24 -60.60 -13.11
CA PHE A 11 -1.78 -59.35 -12.53
C PHE A 11 -1.07 -58.18 -13.20
N SER A 12 -1.75 -57.54 -14.14
CA SER A 12 -1.29 -56.27 -14.74
C SER A 12 -1.68 -55.12 -13.79
N ILE A 13 -0.74 -54.68 -13.00
CA ILE A 13 -0.92 -53.47 -12.17
C ILE A 13 -0.82 -52.26 -13.09
N ILE A 14 -1.97 -51.73 -13.51
CA ILE A 14 -2.04 -50.43 -14.18
C ILE A 14 -1.87 -49.35 -13.10
N LEU A 15 -0.68 -48.76 -12.99
CA LEU A 15 -0.37 -47.64 -12.16
C LEU A 15 -0.99 -46.36 -12.80
N LEU A 16 -2.19 -45.99 -12.38
CA LEU A 16 -2.80 -44.71 -12.76
C LEU A 16 -2.00 -43.57 -12.08
N PHE A 17 -1.06 -42.99 -12.82
CA PHE A 17 -0.51 -41.69 -12.46
C PHE A 17 -1.59 -40.62 -12.68
N GLN A 18 -2.32 -40.27 -11.63
CA GLN A 18 -3.10 -39.05 -11.62
C GLN A 18 -2.14 -37.86 -11.60
N PHE A 19 -1.89 -37.29 -12.76
CA PHE A 19 -1.31 -35.96 -12.85
C PHE A 19 -2.30 -34.99 -12.22
N PHE A 20 -2.06 -34.61 -10.96
CA PHE A 20 -2.63 -33.39 -10.41
C PHE A 20 -2.03 -32.23 -11.21
N GLY A 21 -2.66 -31.88 -12.30
CA GLY A 21 -2.42 -30.63 -12.99
C GLY A 21 -2.72 -29.49 -12.03
N CYS A 22 -1.67 -28.87 -11.52
CA CYS A 22 -1.79 -27.55 -10.91
C CYS A 22 -2.21 -26.61 -12.04
N GLU A 23 -3.53 -26.43 -12.22
CA GLU A 23 -4.06 -25.34 -13.02
C GLU A 23 -3.63 -24.03 -12.31
N ALA A 24 -2.50 -23.48 -12.73
CA ALA A 24 -2.20 -22.10 -12.47
C ALA A 24 -3.35 -21.30 -13.10
N LYS A 25 -4.26 -20.78 -12.26
CA LYS A 25 -5.23 -19.78 -12.67
C LYS A 25 -4.46 -18.54 -13.08
N THR A 26 -4.14 -18.52 -14.35
CA THR A 26 -3.50 -17.42 -15.02
C THR A 26 -4.51 -16.30 -15.24
N ASP A 27 -4.02 -15.09 -15.05
CA ASP A 27 -4.51 -13.85 -15.62
C ASP A 27 -5.79 -13.26 -14.99
N ALA A 28 -5.68 -12.84 -13.74
CA ALA A 28 -6.40 -11.64 -13.37
C ALA A 28 -5.82 -10.45 -14.16
N LYS A 29 -6.21 -10.30 -15.45
CA LYS A 29 -6.01 -9.04 -16.17
C LYS A 29 -6.63 -7.98 -15.28
N ILE A 30 -5.82 -7.04 -14.76
CA ILE A 30 -6.35 -5.84 -14.13
C ILE A 30 -7.26 -5.21 -15.17
N ASN A 31 -8.57 -5.33 -14.94
CA ASN A 31 -9.55 -4.71 -15.83
C ASN A 31 -9.31 -3.20 -15.72
N SER A 32 -9.21 -2.49 -16.83
CA SER A 32 -9.05 -1.03 -16.83
C SER A 32 -10.12 -0.31 -15.99
N ASN A 33 -11.28 -0.94 -15.77
CA ASN A 33 -12.33 -0.47 -14.86
C ASN A 33 -11.95 -0.53 -13.37
N GLN A 34 -10.84 -1.18 -13.00
CA GLN A 34 -10.33 -1.24 -11.62
C GLN A 34 -9.24 -0.21 -11.33
N LEU A 35 -8.78 0.52 -12.35
CA LEU A 35 -7.77 1.57 -12.21
C LEU A 35 -8.45 2.94 -12.29
N LYS A 36 -8.33 3.75 -11.23
CA LYS A 36 -8.87 5.11 -11.18
C LYS A 36 -7.82 6.08 -10.66
N TYR A 37 -7.64 7.20 -11.35
CA TYR A 37 -6.83 8.32 -10.93
C TYR A 37 -7.72 9.31 -10.17
N LEU A 38 -7.41 9.57 -8.90
CA LEU A 38 -8.27 10.30 -7.98
C LEU A 38 -7.63 11.65 -7.64
N GLN A 39 -8.42 12.71 -7.80
CA GLN A 39 -8.02 14.07 -7.42
C GLN A 39 -9.25 14.92 -7.14
N SER A 40 -9.13 15.83 -6.17
CA SER A 40 -10.16 16.81 -5.88
C SER A 40 -10.19 17.91 -6.93
N GLU A 41 -11.32 18.61 -7.06
CA GLU A 41 -11.41 19.76 -7.97
C GLU A 41 -10.37 20.84 -7.66
N ALA A 42 -10.12 21.09 -6.36
CA ALA A 42 -9.11 22.06 -5.94
C ALA A 42 -7.70 21.65 -6.34
N HIS A 43 -7.39 20.34 -6.32
CA HIS A 43 -6.11 19.84 -6.78
C HIS A 43 -5.98 19.96 -8.29
N ALA A 44 -7.01 19.53 -9.03
CA ALA A 44 -7.05 19.57 -10.49
C ALA A 44 -6.88 20.99 -11.06
N LYS A 45 -7.42 22.01 -10.39
CA LYS A 45 -7.31 23.42 -10.83
C LYS A 45 -5.87 23.93 -10.88
N ASN A 46 -4.94 23.31 -10.13
CA ASN A 46 -3.53 23.68 -10.13
C ASN A 46 -2.70 22.94 -11.18
N ASP A 47 -3.32 22.08 -11.99
CA ASP A 47 -2.70 21.26 -13.03
C ASP A 47 -1.41 20.54 -12.57
N PRO A 48 -1.43 19.80 -11.43
CA PRO A 48 -0.25 19.13 -10.94
C PRO A 48 0.11 17.93 -11.84
N PRO A 49 1.41 17.56 -11.93
CA PRO A 49 1.85 16.45 -12.76
C PRO A 49 1.54 15.07 -12.16
N TYR A 50 0.69 14.99 -11.14
CA TYR A 50 0.34 13.75 -10.43
C TYR A 50 -1.10 13.80 -9.89
N SER A 51 -1.69 12.63 -9.66
CA SER A 51 -2.97 12.49 -8.94
C SER A 51 -2.74 12.43 -7.43
N GLN A 52 -3.71 12.85 -6.64
CA GLN A 52 -3.62 12.74 -5.17
C GLN A 52 -3.61 11.27 -4.71
N ALA A 53 -4.27 10.40 -5.48
CA ALA A 53 -4.28 8.96 -5.24
C ALA A 53 -4.55 8.18 -6.52
N VAL A 54 -4.19 6.90 -6.51
CA VAL A 54 -4.57 5.94 -7.55
C VAL A 54 -5.24 4.75 -6.87
N GLN A 55 -6.45 4.39 -7.32
CA GLN A 55 -7.13 3.16 -6.93
C GLN A 55 -6.79 2.03 -7.90
N VAL A 56 -6.44 0.86 -7.37
CA VAL A 56 -6.24 -0.38 -8.13
C VAL A 56 -7.02 -1.51 -7.45
N GLY A 57 -8.16 -1.88 -7.99
CA GLY A 57 -9.06 -2.82 -7.31
C GLY A 57 -9.49 -2.27 -5.96
N ASP A 58 -9.25 -3.03 -4.89
CA ASP A 58 -9.59 -2.68 -3.51
C ASP A 58 -8.44 -1.95 -2.77
N MET A 59 -7.39 -1.56 -3.49
CA MET A 59 -6.26 -0.83 -2.94
C MET A 59 -6.25 0.62 -3.39
N ILE A 60 -5.86 1.52 -2.49
CA ILE A 60 -5.58 2.92 -2.78
C ILE A 60 -4.11 3.25 -2.45
N TYR A 61 -3.47 3.95 -3.38
CA TYR A 61 -2.10 4.42 -3.32
C TYR A 61 -2.12 5.94 -3.26
N LEU A 62 -1.76 6.52 -2.13
CA LEU A 62 -1.67 7.98 -2.00
C LEU A 62 -0.32 8.48 -2.55
N SER A 63 -0.32 9.64 -3.17
CA SER A 63 0.90 10.39 -3.39
C SER A 63 1.47 10.90 -2.08
N GLY A 64 2.77 11.21 -2.05
CA GLY A 64 3.44 11.78 -0.90
C GLY A 64 2.81 13.12 -0.49
N VAL A 65 2.67 13.32 0.80
CA VAL A 65 2.17 14.56 1.40
C VAL A 65 3.16 15.08 2.44
N ILE A 66 3.38 16.40 2.41
CA ILE A 66 4.25 17.12 3.35
C ILE A 66 3.42 17.81 4.45
N GLY A 67 4.10 18.33 5.45
CA GLY A 67 3.51 19.06 6.58
C GLY A 67 3.00 20.45 6.22
N ARG A 68 2.12 20.55 5.20
CA ARG A 68 1.49 21.78 4.70
C ARG A 68 -0.01 21.63 4.75
N LYS A 69 -0.72 22.65 5.27
CA LYS A 69 -2.18 22.64 5.24
C LYS A 69 -2.71 22.77 3.81
N PRO A 70 -3.83 22.13 3.47
CA PRO A 70 -4.46 22.29 2.17
C PRO A 70 -4.75 23.77 1.87
N GLY A 71 -4.37 24.24 0.68
CA GLY A 71 -4.55 25.62 0.25
C GLY A 71 -3.52 26.63 0.77
N GLU A 72 -2.70 26.28 1.75
CA GLU A 72 -1.64 27.15 2.27
C GLU A 72 -0.35 27.03 1.46
N PRO A 73 0.41 28.12 1.25
CA PRO A 73 1.66 28.04 0.47
C PRO A 73 2.83 27.47 1.28
N ASN A 74 2.80 27.60 2.62
CA ASN A 74 3.93 27.30 3.49
C ASN A 74 3.71 26.03 4.34
N LEU A 75 4.82 25.41 4.76
CA LEU A 75 4.83 24.36 5.77
C LEU A 75 4.33 24.91 7.12
N VAL A 76 3.74 24.03 7.94
CA VAL A 76 3.37 24.43 9.30
C VAL A 76 4.62 24.72 10.14
N PRO A 77 4.61 25.77 10.97
CA PRO A 77 5.74 26.04 11.87
C PRO A 77 5.81 25.01 13.00
N GLY A 78 7.01 24.75 13.54
CA GLY A 78 7.23 23.88 14.68
C GLY A 78 8.04 22.62 14.38
N GLY A 79 8.68 22.57 13.22
CA GLY A 79 9.64 21.51 12.86
C GLY A 79 9.01 20.13 12.70
N ILE A 80 9.85 19.10 12.85
CA ILE A 80 9.49 17.72 12.51
C ILE A 80 8.20 17.22 13.17
N LYS A 81 7.95 17.54 14.44
CA LYS A 81 6.73 17.10 15.13
C LYS A 81 5.47 17.72 14.53
N ALA A 82 5.50 19.02 14.29
CA ALA A 82 4.36 19.73 13.72
C ALA A 82 4.10 19.28 12.28
N GLU A 83 5.16 19.18 11.48
CA GLU A 83 5.05 18.72 10.08
C GLU A 83 4.61 17.26 10.00
N THR A 84 5.10 16.37 10.86
CA THR A 84 4.64 14.97 10.93
C THR A 84 3.14 14.89 11.23
N ARG A 85 2.68 15.65 12.23
CA ARG A 85 1.26 15.71 12.57
C ARG A 85 0.43 16.18 11.38
N GLN A 86 0.84 17.28 10.75
CA GLN A 86 0.10 17.83 9.61
C GLN A 86 0.11 16.87 8.40
N ALA A 87 1.23 16.24 8.09
CA ALA A 87 1.32 15.27 7.02
C ALA A 87 0.39 14.07 7.27
N MET A 88 0.35 13.54 8.51
CA MET A 88 -0.57 12.46 8.87
C MET A 88 -2.03 12.87 8.85
N GLU A 89 -2.38 14.11 9.24
CA GLU A 89 -3.75 14.63 9.07
C GLU A 89 -4.10 14.74 7.58
N ASN A 90 -3.18 15.14 6.73
CA ASN A 90 -3.39 15.17 5.28
C ASN A 90 -3.63 13.75 4.73
N VAL A 91 -2.82 12.74 5.14
CA VAL A 91 -3.02 11.33 4.79
C VAL A 91 -4.42 10.88 5.21
N LYS A 92 -4.81 11.12 6.46
CA LYS A 92 -6.14 10.76 6.99
C LYS A 92 -7.26 11.36 6.16
N ASN A 93 -7.18 12.67 5.85
CA ASN A 93 -8.19 13.37 5.08
C ASN A 93 -8.31 12.83 3.64
N LEU A 94 -7.18 12.51 2.97
CA LEU A 94 -7.19 11.91 1.65
C LEU A 94 -7.81 10.51 1.66
N LEU A 95 -7.44 9.67 2.64
CA LEU A 95 -8.03 8.34 2.80
C LEU A 95 -9.55 8.45 2.96
N GLN A 96 -10.04 9.31 3.86
CA GLN A 96 -11.48 9.52 4.07
C GLN A 96 -12.19 10.07 2.83
N THR A 97 -11.55 10.97 2.10
CA THR A 97 -12.11 11.54 0.86
C THR A 97 -12.31 10.46 -0.21
N TYR A 98 -11.45 9.44 -0.23
CA TYR A 98 -11.45 8.40 -1.26
C TYR A 98 -11.95 7.03 -0.78
N GLY A 99 -12.68 6.97 0.36
CA GLY A 99 -13.36 5.77 0.83
C GLY A 99 -12.47 4.78 1.56
N SER A 100 -11.55 5.30 2.39
CA SER A 100 -10.68 4.51 3.26
C SER A 100 -10.46 5.22 4.61
N SER A 101 -9.60 4.66 5.46
CA SER A 101 -9.30 5.18 6.79
C SER A 101 -7.90 4.77 7.26
N LEU A 102 -7.40 5.36 8.37
CA LEU A 102 -6.08 5.07 8.91
C LEU A 102 -5.93 3.62 9.39
N ASP A 103 -6.97 3.01 9.90
CA ASP A 103 -6.98 1.61 10.35
C ASP A 103 -6.85 0.60 9.20
N LYS A 104 -7.08 1.05 7.96
CA LYS A 104 -6.91 0.26 6.74
C LYS A 104 -5.57 0.46 6.04
N VAL A 105 -4.71 1.30 6.59
CA VAL A 105 -3.36 1.52 6.04
C VAL A 105 -2.51 0.27 6.24
N VAL A 106 -1.98 -0.26 5.14
CA VAL A 106 -1.13 -1.47 5.14
C VAL A 106 0.35 -1.14 5.06
N LYS A 107 0.70 -0.03 4.43
CA LYS A 107 2.09 0.40 4.23
C LYS A 107 2.19 1.92 4.23
N CYS A 108 3.22 2.46 4.90
CA CYS A 108 3.68 3.84 4.74
C CYS A 108 5.16 3.88 4.36
N MET A 109 5.52 4.91 3.61
CA MET A 109 6.89 5.35 3.42
C MET A 109 7.04 6.73 4.04
N CYS A 110 8.02 6.89 4.95
CA CYS A 110 8.35 8.17 5.57
C CYS A 110 9.71 8.61 5.08
N MET A 111 9.74 9.73 4.39
CA MET A 111 10.94 10.37 3.86
C MET A 111 11.27 11.55 4.77
N LEU A 112 12.48 11.60 5.32
CA LEU A 112 12.92 12.65 6.24
C LEU A 112 13.92 13.57 5.56
N GLY A 113 13.73 14.88 5.69
CA GLY A 113 14.71 15.88 5.24
C GLY A 113 16.03 15.77 5.98
N ASP A 114 15.99 15.30 7.23
CA ASP A 114 17.15 14.93 8.03
C ASP A 114 16.84 13.65 8.80
N ILE A 115 17.64 12.61 8.61
CA ILE A 115 17.43 11.30 9.28
C ILE A 115 17.61 11.39 10.80
N SER A 116 18.29 12.40 11.30
CA SER A 116 18.41 12.65 12.75
C SER A 116 17.08 12.98 13.42
N ASP A 117 16.07 13.43 12.66
CA ASP A 117 14.71 13.72 13.12
C ASP A 117 13.88 12.43 13.36
N TYR A 118 14.42 11.23 13.10
CA TYR A 118 13.72 9.95 13.16
C TYR A 118 13.01 9.68 14.50
N ALA A 119 13.68 9.95 15.62
CA ALA A 119 13.11 9.69 16.95
C ALA A 119 11.91 10.61 17.24
N GLU A 120 12.03 11.90 16.91
CA GLU A 120 10.97 12.88 17.14
C GLU A 120 9.78 12.68 16.20
N MET A 121 10.04 12.33 14.94
CA MET A 121 9.01 11.92 13.98
C MET A 121 8.19 10.75 14.55
N ASN A 122 8.84 9.70 15.07
CA ASN A 122 8.17 8.54 15.62
C ASN A 122 7.23 8.86 16.80
N VAL A 123 7.57 9.87 17.62
CA VAL A 123 6.69 10.30 18.72
C VAL A 123 5.34 10.79 18.23
N GLU A 124 5.30 11.51 17.11
CA GLU A 124 4.03 11.99 16.52
C GLU A 124 3.35 10.92 15.67
N TYR A 125 4.11 10.24 14.80
CA TYR A 125 3.58 9.22 13.87
C TYR A 125 2.77 8.13 14.59
N LYS A 126 3.30 7.57 15.70
CA LYS A 126 2.64 6.48 16.43
C LYS A 126 1.28 6.86 17.03
N LYS A 127 0.97 8.14 17.21
CA LYS A 127 -0.32 8.61 17.72
C LYS A 127 -1.46 8.35 16.74
N PHE A 128 -1.15 8.22 15.46
CA PHE A 128 -2.11 7.94 14.39
C PHE A 128 -2.40 6.45 14.21
N PHE A 129 -1.57 5.59 14.85
CA PHE A 129 -1.69 4.13 14.79
C PHE A 129 -1.58 3.54 16.21
N PRO A 130 -2.57 3.80 17.09
CA PRO A 130 -2.51 3.35 18.49
C PRO A 130 -2.63 1.84 18.63
N GLU A 131 -3.49 1.19 17.83
CA GLU A 131 -3.82 -0.23 17.91
C GLU A 131 -2.93 -1.06 17.00
N SER A 132 -3.02 -0.84 15.70
CA SER A 132 -2.30 -1.60 14.67
C SER A 132 -1.42 -0.69 13.84
N ARG A 133 -0.17 -1.08 13.61
CA ARG A 133 0.79 -0.27 12.87
C ARG A 133 1.05 -0.85 11.50
N PRO A 134 0.96 -0.04 10.44
CA PRO A 134 1.29 -0.50 9.09
C PRO A 134 2.77 -0.84 8.96
N ALA A 135 3.10 -1.66 7.97
CA ALA A 135 4.48 -1.83 7.55
C ALA A 135 5.06 -0.47 7.13
N ARG A 136 6.34 -0.19 7.44
CA ARG A 136 6.94 1.11 7.16
C ARG A 136 8.38 0.98 6.65
N SER A 137 8.75 1.87 5.74
CA SER A 137 10.14 2.19 5.42
C SER A 137 10.40 3.64 5.77
N THR A 138 11.62 3.96 6.24
CA THR A 138 12.01 5.34 6.57
C THR A 138 13.45 5.56 6.14
N PHE A 139 13.73 6.69 5.49
CA PHE A 139 15.07 7.09 5.04
C PHE A 139 15.17 8.60 4.93
N GLY A 140 16.42 9.11 4.87
CA GLY A 140 16.70 10.53 4.67
C GLY A 140 16.84 10.87 3.18
N VAL A 141 16.26 11.99 2.74
CA VAL A 141 16.30 12.47 1.36
C VAL A 141 15.99 13.97 1.31
N ALA A 142 16.50 14.68 0.29
CA ALA A 142 16.09 16.07 0.06
C ALA A 142 14.60 16.12 -0.36
N LEU A 143 13.83 16.99 0.29
CA LEU A 143 12.39 17.13 0.09
C LEU A 143 12.03 18.50 -0.49
N PRO A 144 10.89 18.59 -1.23
CA PRO A 144 10.37 19.87 -1.72
C PRO A 144 10.15 20.86 -0.58
N LEU A 145 10.33 22.14 -0.85
CA LEU A 145 10.16 23.25 0.11
C LEU A 145 11.02 23.12 1.37
N ASN A 146 12.08 22.30 1.37
CA ASN A 146 12.85 21.96 2.56
C ASN A 146 11.98 21.35 3.68
N ALA A 147 10.95 20.61 3.33
CA ALA A 147 10.08 19.90 4.27
C ALA A 147 10.92 18.97 5.16
N LYS A 148 10.53 18.87 6.42
CA LYS A 148 11.14 17.93 7.37
C LYS A 148 10.70 16.50 7.12
N ILE A 149 9.51 16.32 6.55
CA ILE A 149 8.94 15.00 6.28
C ILE A 149 7.99 15.04 5.08
N GLU A 150 8.01 13.93 4.35
CA GLU A 150 6.97 13.54 3.39
C GLU A 150 6.51 12.13 3.71
N ILE A 151 5.21 11.88 3.63
CA ILE A 151 4.62 10.56 3.92
C ILE A 151 3.71 10.16 2.78
N GLU A 152 3.93 8.95 2.24
CA GLU A 152 2.98 8.27 1.37
C GLU A 152 2.44 7.03 2.06
N CYS A 153 1.20 6.63 1.74
CA CYS A 153 0.59 5.44 2.30
C CYS A 153 -0.18 4.66 1.24
N MET A 154 -0.29 3.36 1.48
CA MET A 154 -1.16 2.43 0.76
C MET A 154 -2.19 1.89 1.75
N ALA A 155 -3.45 1.84 1.34
CA ALA A 155 -4.54 1.37 2.19
C ALA A 155 -5.53 0.50 1.41
N MET A 156 -6.33 -0.27 2.12
CA MET A 156 -7.50 -0.95 1.55
C MET A 156 -8.69 0.01 1.52
N LEU A 157 -9.55 -0.12 0.54
CA LEU A 157 -10.84 0.57 0.48
C LEU A 157 -11.89 -0.12 1.37
N ASP A 158 -12.96 0.59 1.67
CA ASP A 158 -14.14 0.06 2.39
C ASP A 158 -14.95 -0.93 1.55
#